data_d9acc62a617afc35063c77fbd402162c
#
_entry.id   d9acc62a617afc35063c77fbd402162c
#
_cell.length_a   1.000
_cell.length_b   1.000
_cell.length_c   1.000
_cell.angle_alpha   90.00
_cell.angle_beta   90.00
_cell.angle_gamma   90.00
#
_symmetry.space_group_name_H-M   'P 1'
#
loop_
_entity.id
_entity.type
_entity.pdbx_description
1 polymer ?
#
loop_
_entity_poly.entity_id
_entity_poly.type
_entity_poly.pdbx_seq_one_letter_code
_entity_poly.pdbx_strand_id
1 'polypeptide(L)'
;MNQFTGSNFNDFLEEEGILEEVSAKAHKRLLALQLADIMKENSITKTSLANKLKTSRSQLDRILDPENTTITIEVLERVAHAVGKKLHIEFA
;
A
#
# COMPACT_ATOMS: atom_id res chain seq x y z
N MET A 1 -21.79 -1.56 15.34
CA MET A 1 -21.87 -1.02 14.94
C MET A 1 -22.10 -0.55 14.80
N ASN A 2 -22.35 -0.38 14.76
CA ASN A 2 -22.71 0.16 14.34
C ASN A 2 -22.77 0.82 14.17
N GLN A 3 -22.76 1.24 14.12
CA GLN A 3 -22.98 1.92 13.87
C GLN A 3 -23.33 2.64 13.52
N PHE A 4 -23.55 2.94 13.38
CA PHE A 4 -23.94 3.75 12.98
C PHE A 4 -24.97 3.78 12.71
N THR A 5 -25.52 4.20 12.46
CA THR A 5 -26.49 4.32 12.36
C THR A 5 -27.16 5.11 11.77
N GLY A 6 -27.81 5.23 11.42
CA GLY A 6 -28.42 6.29 10.99
C GLY A 6 -29.10 6.20 9.76
N SER A 7 -29.76 7.21 9.38
CA SER A 7 -30.52 7.23 8.16
C SER A 7 -29.67 6.97 6.94
N ASN A 8 -28.41 7.27 7.02
CA ASN A 8 -27.53 7.15 5.89
C ASN A 8 -26.94 5.77 5.71
N PHE A 9 -27.33 4.86 6.56
CA PHE A 9 -26.75 3.54 6.53
C PHE A 9 -27.01 2.82 5.20
N ASN A 10 -28.22 2.95 4.67
CA ASN A 10 -28.55 2.31 3.41
C ASN A 10 -27.75 2.90 2.25
N ASP A 11 -27.60 4.21 2.25
CA ASP A 11 -26.79 4.86 1.24
C ASP A 11 -25.36 4.36 1.31
N PHE A 12 -24.87 4.20 2.51
CA PHE A 12 -23.53 3.68 2.72
C PHE A 12 -23.38 2.29 2.11
N LEU A 13 -24.37 1.43 2.32
CA LEU A 13 -24.32 0.07 1.78
C LEU A 13 -24.34 0.06 0.27
N GLU A 14 -25.10 0.94 -0.35
CA GLU A 14 -25.18 1.00 -1.79
C GLU A 14 -23.86 1.38 -2.41
N GLU A 15 -23.09 2.19 -1.71
CA GLU A 15 -21.82 2.68 -2.22
C GLU A 15 -20.63 1.88 -1.69
N GLU A 16 -20.90 0.82 -0.97
CA GLU A 16 -19.85 0.06 -0.31
C GLU A 16 -18.76 -0.39 -1.26
N GLY A 17 -19.13 -0.92 -2.42
CA GLY A 17 -18.15 -1.38 -3.39
C GLY A 17 -17.25 -0.26 -3.88
N ILE A 18 -17.82 0.92 -4.11
CA ILE A 18 -17.05 2.07 -4.56
C ILE A 18 -16.12 2.55 -3.46
N LEU A 19 -16.61 2.57 -2.22
CA LEU A 19 -15.81 2.99 -1.10
C LEU A 19 -14.64 2.05 -0.86
N GLU A 20 -14.86 0.75 -1.00
CA GLU A 20 -13.78 -0.22 -0.85
C GLU A 20 -12.71 -0.01 -1.92
N GLU A 21 -13.13 0.25 -3.15
CA GLU A 21 -12.20 0.46 -4.23
C GLU A 21 -11.37 1.72 -4.00
N VAL A 22 -12.02 2.81 -3.60
CA VAL A 22 -11.33 4.04 -3.29
C VAL A 22 -10.41 3.85 -2.10
N SER A 23 -10.86 3.09 -1.11
CA SER A 23 -10.06 2.83 0.07
C SER A 23 -8.80 2.05 -0.27
N ALA A 24 -8.88 1.07 -1.16
CA ALA A 24 -7.71 0.31 -1.58
C ALA A 24 -6.69 1.21 -2.27
N LYS A 25 -7.16 2.09 -3.15
CA LYS A 25 -6.28 3.03 -3.83
C LYS A 25 -5.67 4.02 -2.83
N ALA A 26 -6.46 4.48 -1.88
CA ALA A 26 -5.96 5.40 -0.87
C ALA A 26 -4.88 4.74 -0.02
N HIS A 27 -5.10 3.48 0.37
CA HIS A 27 -4.11 2.74 1.13
C HIS A 27 -2.83 2.55 0.33
N LYS A 28 -2.95 2.24 -0.97
CA LYS A 28 -1.75 2.05 -1.79
C LYS A 28 -0.99 3.35 -1.96
N ARG A 29 -1.70 4.47 -2.11
CA ARG A 29 -1.05 5.76 -2.19
C ARG A 29 -0.31 6.09 -0.91
N LEU A 30 -0.92 5.80 0.23
CA LEU A 30 -0.27 6.04 1.52
C LEU A 30 0.98 5.18 1.65
N LEU A 31 0.90 3.91 1.29
CA LEU A 31 2.05 3.02 1.34
C LEU A 31 3.16 3.51 0.41
N ALA A 32 2.80 3.96 -0.78
CA ALA A 32 3.78 4.47 -1.73
C ALA A 32 4.49 5.71 -1.17
N LEU A 33 3.74 6.60 -0.53
CA LEU A 33 4.32 7.81 0.07
C LEU A 33 5.23 7.46 1.24
N GLN A 34 4.78 6.55 2.09
CA GLN A 34 5.59 6.11 3.24
C GLN A 34 6.88 5.49 2.75
N LEU A 35 6.80 4.66 1.72
CA LEU A 35 7.97 3.99 1.19
C LEU A 35 8.93 4.99 0.55
N ALA A 36 8.41 5.98 -0.17
CA ALA A 36 9.23 7.02 -0.76
C ALA A 36 9.97 7.80 0.34
N ASP A 37 9.29 8.10 1.43
CA ASP A 37 9.91 8.82 2.55
C ASP A 37 11.01 7.98 3.19
N ILE A 38 10.76 6.70 3.40
CA ILE A 38 11.77 5.80 3.99
C ILE A 38 13.00 5.73 3.09
N MET A 39 12.77 5.59 1.79
CA MET A 39 13.87 5.51 0.84
C MET A 39 14.68 6.80 0.86
N LYS A 40 14.00 7.93 0.90
CA LYS A 40 14.67 9.23 0.92
C LYS A 40 15.48 9.41 2.20
N GLU A 41 14.89 9.08 3.34
CA GLU A 41 15.57 9.24 4.64
C GLU A 41 16.79 8.36 4.75
N ASN A 42 16.77 7.20 4.13
CA ASN A 42 17.88 6.24 4.22
C ASN A 42 18.74 6.22 2.98
N SER A 43 18.56 7.16 2.08
CA SER A 43 19.34 7.27 0.84
C SER A 43 19.31 5.98 0.02
N ILE A 44 18.16 5.34 -0.02
CA ILE A 44 17.96 4.12 -0.79
C ILE A 44 17.48 4.49 -2.19
N THR A 45 18.20 4.04 -3.21
CA THR A 45 17.82 4.28 -4.60
C THR A 45 16.93 3.14 -5.10
N LYS A 46 16.19 3.40 -6.18
CA LYS A 46 15.40 2.34 -6.79
C LYS A 46 16.27 1.20 -7.30
N THR A 47 17.42 1.54 -7.85
CA THR A 47 18.36 0.51 -8.34
C THR A 47 18.82 -0.37 -7.18
N SER A 48 19.18 0.25 -6.06
CA SER A 48 19.62 -0.48 -4.89
C SER A 48 18.50 -1.38 -4.35
N LEU A 49 17.28 -0.85 -4.30
CA LEU A 49 16.16 -1.62 -3.80
C LEU A 49 15.81 -2.77 -4.72
N ALA A 50 15.85 -2.55 -6.03
CA ALA A 50 15.60 -3.61 -7.00
C ALA A 50 16.61 -4.74 -6.83
N ASN A 51 17.88 -4.39 -6.59
CA ASN A 51 18.91 -5.39 -6.36
C ASN A 51 18.65 -6.19 -5.09
N LYS A 52 18.24 -5.52 -4.02
CA LYS A 52 17.92 -6.21 -2.76
C LYS A 52 16.76 -7.16 -2.92
N LEU A 53 15.78 -6.77 -3.70
CA LEU A 53 14.59 -7.59 -3.94
C LEU A 53 14.81 -8.63 -5.02
N LYS A 54 15.94 -8.56 -5.72
CA LYS A 54 16.28 -9.45 -6.83
C LYS A 54 15.19 -9.39 -7.89
N THR A 55 14.83 -8.17 -8.25
CA THR A 55 13.77 -7.94 -9.24
C THR A 55 14.24 -6.89 -10.24
N SER A 56 13.50 -6.74 -11.33
CA SER A 56 13.84 -5.76 -12.35
C SER A 56 13.37 -4.37 -11.92
N ARG A 57 13.94 -3.35 -12.53
CA ARG A 57 13.55 -1.97 -12.28
C ARG A 57 12.09 -1.76 -12.65
N SER A 58 11.67 -2.38 -13.76
CA SER A 58 10.28 -2.28 -14.21
C SER A 58 9.31 -2.87 -13.19
N GLN A 59 9.67 -4.04 -12.64
CA GLN A 59 8.82 -4.68 -11.64
C GLN A 59 8.76 -3.84 -10.38
N LEU A 60 9.89 -3.26 -9.99
CA LEU A 60 9.93 -2.39 -8.83
C LEU A 60 9.04 -1.16 -9.04
N ASP A 61 9.09 -0.57 -10.23
CA ASP A 61 8.26 0.58 -10.53
C ASP A 61 6.78 0.25 -10.35
N ARG A 62 6.36 -0.96 -10.74
CA ARG A 62 4.98 -1.39 -10.53
C ARG A 62 4.65 -1.54 -9.05
N ILE A 63 5.59 -2.06 -8.27
CA ILE A 63 5.40 -2.21 -6.83
C ILE A 63 5.23 -0.84 -6.19
N LEU A 64 5.99 0.15 -6.62
CA LEU A 64 5.96 1.49 -6.04
C LEU A 64 4.86 2.37 -6.63
N ASP A 65 4.19 1.92 -7.67
CA ASP A 65 3.14 2.70 -8.32
C ASP A 65 1.93 2.82 -7.41
N PRO A 66 1.56 4.04 -7.00
CA PRO A 66 0.42 4.22 -6.10
C PRO A 66 -0.91 3.80 -6.71
N GLU A 67 -0.98 3.65 -8.04
CA GLU A 67 -2.20 3.23 -8.70
C GLU A 67 -2.32 1.71 -8.83
N ASN A 68 -1.26 0.98 -8.54
CA ASN A 68 -1.27 -0.47 -8.62
C ASN A 68 -1.70 -1.08 -7.31
N THR A 69 -2.93 -1.59 -7.25
CA THR A 69 -3.48 -2.17 -6.02
C THR A 69 -3.45 -3.70 -6.01
N THR A 70 -2.76 -4.31 -6.98
CA THR A 70 -2.74 -5.76 -7.10
C THR A 70 -1.48 -6.38 -6.47
N ILE A 71 -0.88 -5.69 -5.54
CA ILE A 71 0.32 -6.17 -4.86
C ILE A 71 -0.08 -7.16 -3.76
N THR A 72 0.77 -8.17 -3.54
CA THR A 72 0.50 -9.17 -2.51
C THR A 72 1.16 -8.78 -1.19
N ILE A 73 0.65 -9.37 -0.11
CA ILE A 73 1.23 -9.13 1.22
C ILE A 73 2.67 -9.65 1.26
N GLU A 74 2.93 -10.77 0.60
CA GLU A 74 4.28 -11.32 0.56
C GLU A 74 5.27 -10.32 -0.04
N VAL A 75 4.89 -9.68 -1.14
CA VAL A 75 5.75 -8.68 -1.77
C VAL A 75 5.94 -7.49 -0.85
N LEU A 76 4.87 -7.05 -0.18
CA LEU A 76 4.97 -5.93 0.76
C LEU A 76 5.92 -6.25 1.90
N GLU A 77 5.86 -7.48 2.42
CA GLU A 77 6.78 -7.89 3.48
C GLU A 77 8.22 -7.88 3.02
N ARG A 78 8.47 -8.34 1.79
CA ARG A 78 9.82 -8.34 1.25
C ARG A 78 10.34 -6.91 1.08
N VAL A 79 9.49 -6.01 0.60
CA VAL A 79 9.87 -4.61 0.45
C VAL A 79 10.18 -3.98 1.82
N ALA A 80 9.31 -4.23 2.79
CA ALA A 80 9.53 -3.69 4.14
C ALA A 80 10.85 -4.17 4.70
N HIS A 81 11.13 -5.46 4.56
CA HIS A 81 12.38 -6.03 5.05
C HIS A 81 13.58 -5.40 4.35
N ALA A 82 13.47 -5.18 3.05
CA ALA A 82 14.57 -4.62 2.27
C ALA A 82 14.91 -3.18 2.68
N VAL A 83 13.94 -2.44 3.18
CA VAL A 83 14.19 -1.06 3.65
C VAL A 83 14.38 -1.00 5.16
N GLY A 84 14.51 -2.14 5.82
CA GLY A 84 14.80 -2.19 7.26
C GLY A 84 13.61 -1.94 8.16
N LYS A 85 12.41 -2.19 7.67
CA LYS A 85 11.19 -1.98 8.42
C LYS A 85 10.41 -3.29 8.53
N LYS A 86 9.39 -3.28 9.38
CA LYS A 86 8.45 -4.39 9.49
C LYS A 86 7.10 -3.95 8.96
N LEU A 87 6.47 -4.83 8.20
CA LEU A 87 5.12 -4.60 7.75
C LEU A 87 4.17 -4.91 8.90
N HIS A 88 3.27 -3.97 9.19
CA HIS A 88 2.29 -4.14 10.25
C HIS A 88 0.91 -3.97 9.66
N ILE A 89 0.09 -5.02 9.72
CA ILE A 89 -1.27 -5.00 9.21
C ILE A 89 -2.18 -5.55 10.28
N GLU A 90 -3.25 -4.82 10.56
CA GLU A 90 -4.24 -5.28 11.52
C GLU A 90 -5.59 -4.71 11.15
N PHE A 91 -6.61 -5.38 11.60
CA PHE A 91 -7.96 -4.88 11.45
C PHE A 91 -8.24 -3.90 12.57
N ALA A 92 -8.72 -2.74 12.17
CA ALA A 92 -9.03 -1.68 13.13
C ALA A 92 -10.38 -1.94 13.80
#